data_fdff77e800f42ab7e444346d8e89a9f6
#
_entry.id   fdff77e800f42ab7e444346d8e89a9f6
#
_cell.length_a   1.000
_cell.length_b   1.000
_cell.length_c   1.000
_cell.angle_alpha   90.00
_cell.angle_beta   90.00
_cell.angle_gamma   90.00
#
_symmetry.space_group_name_H-M   'P 1'
#
loop_
_entity.id
_entity.type
_entity.pdbx_description
1 polymer ?
#
loop_
_entity_poly.entity_id
_entity_poly.type
_entity_poly.pdbx_seq_one_letter_code
_entity_poly.pdbx_strand_id
1 'polypeptide(L)'
;MTTATLASASPLSLPSKTPSAKTPPKIEPRRMSFDFASERRRFWYDDNAVLTAFMAALSSTFPPGEREFVRSVLHYREQLDGELLEQVRAFAAQEGHHARQHTVANAWIDGLGFDAKGCSEHLEAEIEEFRKNTPDDILLAATVGAEHITAIMAHYLLTHDDVVAGLPDAVRELILWHAVEEIEHKAVAIDVYDKVSGDRDKLRKTFVVQTIMFSVTVGRYMNRMLKKTEYEPTPREWLGAARFFVGPRGLIPSIAKS
;
A
#
# COMPACT_ATOMS: atom_id res chain seq x y z
N MET A 1 43.93 28.09 -5.42
CA MET A 1 42.80 28.08 -4.45
C MET A 1 41.54 28.42 -5.23
N THR A 2 40.80 27.40 -5.62
CA THR A 2 39.59 27.54 -6.44
C THR A 2 38.41 27.13 -5.57
N THR A 3 37.64 28.10 -5.15
CA THR A 3 36.44 27.92 -4.34
C THR A 3 35.30 27.37 -5.23
N ALA A 4 34.87 26.13 -4.98
CA ALA A 4 33.69 25.59 -5.60
C ALA A 4 32.44 26.10 -4.87
N THR A 5 31.59 26.81 -5.60
CA THR A 5 30.30 27.29 -5.11
C THR A 5 29.29 26.14 -5.15
N LEU A 6 28.82 25.74 -3.98
CA LEU A 6 27.72 24.78 -3.86
C LEU A 6 26.42 25.45 -4.35
N ALA A 7 25.83 24.90 -5.39
CA ALA A 7 24.50 25.29 -5.84
C ALA A 7 23.46 24.81 -4.83
N SER A 8 22.72 25.73 -4.23
CA SER A 8 21.60 25.45 -3.35
C SER A 8 20.44 24.86 -4.16
N ALA A 9 20.04 23.66 -3.83
CA ALA A 9 18.80 23.07 -4.33
C ALA A 9 17.61 23.86 -3.76
N SER A 10 16.76 24.37 -4.66
CA SER A 10 15.52 25.04 -4.28
C SER A 10 14.55 24.05 -3.65
N PRO A 11 13.84 24.41 -2.56
CA PRO A 11 12.83 23.53 -1.98
C PRO A 11 11.65 23.33 -2.96
N LEU A 12 11.22 22.09 -3.13
CA LEU A 12 10.01 21.74 -3.86
C LEU A 12 8.81 22.49 -3.23
N SER A 13 8.29 23.46 -3.95
CA SER A 13 7.08 24.17 -3.56
C SER A 13 5.87 23.27 -3.81
N LEU A 14 5.20 22.85 -2.74
CA LEU A 14 3.89 22.20 -2.80
C LEU A 14 2.87 23.14 -3.48
N PRO A 15 2.05 22.66 -4.41
CA PRO A 15 1.02 23.49 -5.03
C PRO A 15 -0.08 23.84 -4.00
N SER A 16 -0.14 25.10 -3.65
CA SER A 16 -1.22 25.66 -2.83
C SER A 16 -2.42 25.95 -3.73
N LYS A 17 -3.30 24.95 -3.94
CA LYS A 17 -4.72 25.15 -4.29
C LYS A 17 -5.40 23.79 -4.31
N THR A 18 -6.45 23.63 -3.50
CA THR A 18 -7.43 22.55 -3.61
C THR A 18 -7.93 22.47 -5.05
N PRO A 19 -7.83 21.34 -5.75
CA PRO A 19 -8.32 21.25 -7.13
C PRO A 19 -9.84 21.44 -7.15
N SER A 20 -10.29 22.33 -8.02
CA SER A 20 -11.70 22.45 -8.41
C SER A 20 -12.19 21.09 -8.92
N ALA A 21 -13.26 20.56 -8.32
CA ALA A 21 -13.85 19.26 -8.64
C ALA A 21 -14.42 19.23 -10.07
N LYS A 22 -13.60 18.96 -11.08
CA LYS A 22 -14.14 18.67 -12.45
C LYS A 22 -13.26 17.82 -13.38
N THR A 23 -12.02 17.47 -12.99
CA THR A 23 -11.24 16.52 -13.80
C THR A 23 -10.52 15.59 -12.83
N PRO A 24 -10.71 14.27 -12.91
CA PRO A 24 -9.92 13.35 -12.10
C PRO A 24 -8.42 13.55 -12.39
N PRO A 25 -7.54 13.33 -11.40
CA PRO A 25 -6.10 13.44 -11.64
C PRO A 25 -5.69 12.51 -12.76
N LYS A 26 -4.80 12.97 -13.65
CA LYS A 26 -4.24 12.12 -14.69
C LYS A 26 -3.38 11.06 -14.04
N ILE A 27 -3.69 9.80 -14.30
CA ILE A 27 -2.90 8.66 -13.82
C ILE A 27 -1.67 8.51 -14.71
N GLU A 28 -0.48 8.69 -14.14
CA GLU A 28 0.79 8.61 -14.88
C GLU A 28 1.70 7.53 -14.27
N PRO A 29 1.79 6.34 -14.88
CA PRO A 29 2.65 5.27 -14.38
C PRO A 29 4.13 5.67 -14.36
N ARG A 30 4.77 5.64 -13.18
CA ARG A 30 6.18 5.98 -12.98
C ARG A 30 7.00 4.70 -12.78
N ARG A 31 8.03 4.54 -13.60
CA ARG A 31 8.97 3.42 -13.43
C ARG A 31 10.05 3.80 -12.45
N MET A 32 9.88 3.37 -11.21
CA MET A 32 10.85 3.58 -10.15
C MET A 32 11.69 2.32 -9.90
N SER A 33 12.86 2.50 -9.30
CA SER A 33 13.66 1.43 -8.71
C SER A 33 14.35 1.95 -7.46
N PHE A 34 14.42 1.12 -6.43
CA PHE A 34 14.92 1.51 -5.11
C PHE A 34 16.11 0.62 -4.73
N ASP A 35 17.15 1.21 -4.15
CA ASP A 35 18.35 0.49 -3.70
C ASP A 35 18.25 0.19 -2.19
N PHE A 36 17.87 -1.03 -1.86
CA PHE A 36 17.82 -1.53 -0.48
C PHE A 36 19.16 -2.07 0.01
N ALA A 37 20.19 -2.16 -0.84
CA ALA A 37 21.44 -2.86 -0.51
C ALA A 37 22.25 -2.17 0.59
N SER A 38 22.08 -0.85 0.76
CA SER A 38 22.76 -0.05 1.77
C SER A 38 22.21 -0.23 3.18
N GLU A 39 20.92 -0.59 3.33
CA GLU A 39 20.30 -0.77 4.65
C GLU A 39 20.51 -2.20 5.16
N ARG A 40 21.11 -2.32 6.34
CA ARG A 40 21.46 -3.59 6.99
C ARG A 40 20.83 -3.76 8.37
N ARG A 41 20.14 -2.73 8.90
CA ARG A 41 19.46 -2.82 10.19
C ARG A 41 18.32 -3.81 10.10
N ARG A 42 18.31 -4.79 10.99
CA ARG A 42 17.26 -5.79 11.03
C ARG A 42 15.90 -5.17 11.35
N PHE A 43 15.87 -4.29 12.36
CA PHE A 43 14.67 -3.56 12.78
C PHE A 43 14.74 -2.12 12.25
N TRP A 44 14.56 -2.00 10.95
CA TRP A 44 14.82 -0.80 10.16
C TRP A 44 13.83 0.34 10.37
N TYR A 45 12.67 0.09 11.02
CA TYR A 45 11.73 1.15 11.34
C TYR A 45 11.91 1.57 12.82
N ASP A 46 12.54 2.70 13.07
CA ASP A 46 12.81 3.28 14.41
C ASP A 46 13.49 2.31 15.39
N ASP A 47 14.31 1.38 14.89
CA ASP A 47 14.89 0.28 15.69
C ASP A 47 13.83 -0.49 16.50
N ASN A 48 12.61 -0.62 15.97
CA ASN A 48 11.45 -1.23 16.60
C ASN A 48 11.00 -2.49 15.83
N ALA A 49 11.13 -3.64 16.47
CA ALA A 49 10.80 -4.93 15.87
C ALA A 49 9.32 -5.04 15.48
N VAL A 50 8.41 -4.47 16.29
CA VAL A 50 6.96 -4.54 16.06
C VAL A 50 6.55 -3.69 14.86
N LEU A 51 7.06 -2.46 14.78
CA LEU A 51 6.80 -1.56 13.64
C LEU A 51 7.42 -2.10 12.36
N THR A 52 8.65 -2.62 12.41
CA THR A 52 9.30 -3.26 11.27
C THR A 52 8.50 -4.46 10.78
N ALA A 53 8.05 -5.34 11.69
CA ALA A 53 7.23 -6.49 11.33
C ALA A 53 5.87 -6.11 10.73
N PHE A 54 5.26 -5.01 11.20
CA PHE A 54 4.04 -4.46 10.62
C PHE A 54 4.26 -4.00 9.17
N MET A 55 5.29 -3.19 8.93
CA MET A 55 5.60 -2.70 7.58
C MET A 55 6.02 -3.82 6.62
N ALA A 56 6.78 -4.81 7.12
CA ALA A 56 7.13 -6.00 6.36
C ALA A 56 5.89 -6.84 6.00
N ALA A 57 4.94 -7.00 6.94
CA ALA A 57 3.68 -7.67 6.71
C ALA A 57 2.84 -6.95 5.66
N LEU A 58 2.72 -5.62 5.72
CA LEU A 58 2.06 -4.82 4.69
C LEU A 58 2.72 -5.02 3.33
N SER A 59 4.04 -4.85 3.23
CA SER A 59 4.77 -5.03 1.98
C SER A 59 4.55 -6.42 1.37
N SER A 60 4.42 -7.47 2.20
CA SER A 60 4.16 -8.83 1.72
C SER A 60 2.76 -9.01 1.12
N THR A 61 1.79 -8.14 1.46
CA THR A 61 0.42 -8.24 0.91
C THR A 61 0.27 -7.58 -0.45
N PHE A 62 1.11 -6.59 -0.79
CA PHE A 62 0.97 -5.81 -2.01
C PHE A 62 1.13 -6.67 -3.28
N PRO A 63 2.21 -7.46 -3.51
CA PRO A 63 2.36 -8.14 -4.79
C PRO A 63 1.19 -9.06 -5.18
N PRO A 64 0.63 -9.91 -4.30
CA PRO A 64 -0.54 -10.72 -4.65
C PRO A 64 -1.84 -9.91 -4.70
N GLY A 65 -2.01 -8.91 -3.82
CA GLY A 65 -3.18 -8.05 -3.77
C GLY A 65 -3.33 -7.21 -5.04
N GLU A 66 -2.27 -6.51 -5.44
CA GLU A 66 -2.25 -5.65 -6.62
C GLU A 66 -2.45 -6.43 -7.92
N ARG A 67 -1.91 -7.65 -8.02
CA ARG A 67 -2.23 -8.55 -9.14
C ARG A 67 -3.71 -8.89 -9.19
N GLU A 68 -4.33 -9.08 -8.04
CA GLU A 68 -5.78 -9.32 -7.97
C GLU A 68 -6.58 -8.08 -8.35
N PHE A 69 -6.16 -6.89 -7.93
CA PHE A 69 -6.80 -5.62 -8.31
C PHE A 69 -6.81 -5.44 -9.83
N VAL A 70 -5.66 -5.63 -10.46
CA VAL A 70 -5.55 -5.58 -11.93
C VAL A 70 -6.47 -6.61 -12.57
N ARG A 71 -6.49 -7.85 -12.09
CA ARG A 71 -7.29 -8.94 -12.65
C ARG A 71 -8.79 -8.66 -12.55
N SER A 72 -9.27 -8.21 -11.39
CA SER A 72 -10.69 -7.94 -11.15
C SER A 72 -11.21 -6.75 -11.98
N VAL A 73 -10.42 -5.70 -12.12
CA VAL A 73 -10.77 -4.51 -12.89
C VAL A 73 -10.71 -4.81 -14.40
N LEU A 74 -9.65 -5.46 -14.89
CA LEU A 74 -9.48 -5.82 -16.29
C LEU A 74 -10.48 -6.89 -16.78
N HIS A 75 -11.11 -7.65 -15.88
CA HIS A 75 -12.19 -8.57 -16.23
C HIS A 75 -13.31 -7.86 -17.01
N TYR A 76 -13.58 -6.62 -16.67
CA TYR A 76 -14.68 -5.83 -17.27
C TYR A 76 -14.22 -4.93 -18.42
N ARG A 77 -12.97 -4.99 -18.88
CA ARG A 77 -12.39 -4.07 -19.89
C ARG A 77 -13.21 -3.94 -21.18
N GLU A 78 -13.88 -5.01 -21.60
CA GLU A 78 -14.71 -5.00 -22.83
C GLU A 78 -16.04 -4.25 -22.68
N GLN A 79 -16.43 -3.97 -21.42
CA GLN A 79 -17.61 -3.16 -21.09
C GLN A 79 -17.24 -1.68 -20.84
N LEU A 80 -15.96 -1.34 -20.96
CA LEU A 80 -15.43 0.00 -20.71
C LEU A 80 -15.04 0.67 -22.03
N ASP A 81 -15.19 1.99 -22.07
CA ASP A 81 -14.84 2.83 -23.21
C ASP A 81 -14.28 4.19 -22.75
N GLY A 82 -13.79 4.97 -23.71
CA GLY A 82 -13.36 6.35 -23.49
C GLY A 82 -12.33 6.51 -22.38
N GLU A 83 -12.50 7.53 -21.55
CA GLU A 83 -11.59 7.91 -20.49
C GLU A 83 -11.44 6.84 -19.39
N LEU A 84 -12.54 6.16 -19.03
CA LEU A 84 -12.46 5.12 -17.98
C LEU A 84 -11.59 3.94 -18.42
N LEU A 85 -11.65 3.52 -19.69
CA LEU A 85 -10.78 2.47 -20.20
C LEU A 85 -9.30 2.88 -20.17
N GLU A 86 -8.99 4.15 -20.49
CA GLU A 86 -7.62 4.66 -20.41
C GLU A 86 -7.12 4.74 -18.95
N GLN A 87 -7.99 5.15 -18.01
CA GLN A 87 -7.67 5.13 -16.57
C GLN A 87 -7.41 3.73 -16.06
N VAL A 88 -8.21 2.73 -16.46
CA VAL A 88 -8.01 1.31 -16.13
C VAL A 88 -6.67 0.79 -16.66
N ARG A 89 -6.25 1.18 -17.86
CA ARG A 89 -4.94 0.80 -18.41
C ARG A 89 -3.79 1.41 -17.61
N ALA A 90 -3.92 2.68 -17.24
CA ALA A 90 -2.91 3.39 -16.45
C ALA A 90 -2.83 2.82 -15.02
N PHE A 91 -3.98 2.55 -14.38
CA PHE A 91 -4.10 1.84 -13.12
C PHE A 91 -3.37 0.50 -13.15
N ALA A 92 -3.69 -0.35 -14.13
CA ALA A 92 -3.05 -1.67 -14.26
C ALA A 92 -1.52 -1.57 -14.44
N ALA A 93 -1.02 -0.50 -15.05
CA ALA A 93 0.41 -0.27 -15.19
C ALA A 93 1.06 0.20 -13.88
N GLN A 94 0.40 1.08 -13.09
CA GLN A 94 0.88 1.49 -11.77
C GLN A 94 0.93 0.30 -10.82
N GLU A 95 -0.16 -0.45 -10.70
CA GLU A 95 -0.24 -1.65 -9.86
C GLU A 95 0.83 -2.71 -10.22
N GLY A 96 1.07 -2.91 -11.52
CA GLY A 96 2.14 -3.82 -11.97
C GLY A 96 3.54 -3.35 -11.57
N HIS A 97 3.78 -2.03 -11.48
CA HIS A 97 5.03 -1.47 -10.99
C HIS A 97 5.13 -1.58 -9.46
N HIS A 98 4.05 -1.33 -8.72
CA HIS A 98 3.97 -1.51 -7.26
C HIS A 98 4.30 -2.95 -6.87
N ALA A 99 3.57 -3.93 -7.45
CA ALA A 99 3.80 -5.36 -7.22
C ALA A 99 5.27 -5.76 -7.43
N ARG A 100 5.89 -5.25 -8.50
CA ARG A 100 7.29 -5.53 -8.81
C ARG A 100 8.23 -4.95 -7.76
N GLN A 101 8.06 -3.69 -7.36
CA GLN A 101 8.95 -3.04 -6.40
C GLN A 101 8.79 -3.63 -5.00
N HIS A 102 7.58 -3.96 -4.58
CA HIS A 102 7.35 -4.68 -3.33
C HIS A 102 7.90 -6.12 -3.35
N THR A 103 7.93 -6.78 -4.51
CA THR A 103 8.63 -8.08 -4.64
C THR A 103 10.13 -7.93 -4.38
N VAL A 104 10.77 -6.86 -4.90
CA VAL A 104 12.19 -6.57 -4.63
C VAL A 104 12.41 -6.24 -3.15
N ALA A 105 11.56 -5.39 -2.56
CA ALA A 105 11.61 -5.06 -1.14
C ALA A 105 11.42 -6.29 -0.25
N ASN A 106 10.48 -7.19 -0.59
CA ASN A 106 10.24 -8.43 0.15
C ASN A 106 11.45 -9.37 0.14
N ALA A 107 12.17 -9.45 -0.98
CA ALA A 107 13.41 -10.21 -1.04
C ALA A 107 14.53 -9.63 -0.15
N TRP A 108 14.63 -8.30 -0.07
CA TRP A 108 15.52 -7.63 0.86
C TRP A 108 15.10 -7.85 2.33
N ILE A 109 13.80 -7.74 2.64
CA ILE A 109 13.24 -8.00 3.97
C ILE A 109 13.57 -9.44 4.43
N ASP A 110 13.46 -10.43 3.53
CA ASP A 110 13.83 -11.81 3.83
C ASP A 110 15.34 -11.96 4.12
N GLY A 111 16.18 -11.20 3.42
CA GLY A 111 17.62 -11.11 3.69
C GLY A 111 17.96 -10.59 5.09
N LEU A 112 17.05 -9.89 5.76
CA LEU A 112 17.16 -9.45 7.15
C LEU A 112 16.59 -10.46 8.17
N GLY A 113 16.13 -11.62 7.71
CA GLY A 113 15.66 -12.73 8.55
C GLY A 113 14.16 -12.73 8.83
N PHE A 114 13.35 -12.07 7.99
CA PHE A 114 11.90 -12.16 8.01
C PHE A 114 11.40 -13.25 7.03
N ASP A 115 10.10 -13.26 6.75
CA ASP A 115 9.47 -14.24 5.85
C ASP A 115 8.40 -13.56 4.96
N ALA A 116 8.80 -12.46 4.32
CA ALA A 116 7.90 -11.64 3.50
C ALA A 116 7.47 -12.39 2.23
N LYS A 117 8.39 -13.09 1.57
CA LYS A 117 8.08 -13.92 0.40
C LYS A 117 7.11 -15.04 0.75
N GLY A 118 7.37 -15.78 1.84
CA GLY A 118 6.47 -16.86 2.27
C GLY A 118 5.08 -16.37 2.68
N CYS A 119 4.96 -15.16 3.23
CA CYS A 119 3.66 -14.52 3.48
C CYS A 119 2.96 -14.15 2.16
N SER A 120 3.69 -13.60 1.20
CA SER A 120 3.17 -13.23 -0.12
C SER A 120 2.65 -14.44 -0.89
N GLU A 121 3.43 -15.52 -0.96
CA GLU A 121 3.04 -16.79 -1.59
C GLU A 121 1.80 -17.43 -0.92
N HIS A 122 1.71 -17.32 0.40
CA HIS A 122 0.55 -17.82 1.15
C HIS A 122 -0.71 -17.02 0.82
N LEU A 123 -0.61 -15.68 0.77
CA LEU A 123 -1.74 -14.82 0.40
C LEU A 123 -2.17 -15.07 -1.05
N GLU A 124 -1.23 -15.25 -1.97
CA GLU A 124 -1.55 -15.59 -3.36
C GLU A 124 -2.38 -16.86 -3.47
N ALA A 125 -2.00 -17.90 -2.72
CA ALA A 125 -2.77 -19.15 -2.69
C ALA A 125 -4.18 -18.96 -2.08
N GLU A 126 -4.31 -18.14 -1.02
CA GLU A 126 -5.62 -17.80 -0.43
C GLU A 126 -6.51 -17.03 -1.42
N ILE A 127 -5.94 -16.05 -2.15
CA ILE A 127 -6.66 -15.29 -3.18
C ILE A 127 -7.12 -16.21 -4.32
N GLU A 128 -6.26 -17.10 -4.83
CA GLU A 128 -6.63 -18.04 -5.88
C GLU A 128 -7.76 -19.00 -5.43
N GLU A 129 -7.74 -19.45 -4.19
CA GLU A 129 -8.82 -20.29 -3.66
C GLU A 129 -10.13 -19.51 -3.50
N PHE A 130 -10.05 -18.26 -3.02
CA PHE A 130 -11.20 -17.37 -2.88
C PHE A 130 -11.86 -17.09 -4.25
N ARG A 131 -11.06 -16.83 -5.28
CA ARG A 131 -11.56 -16.58 -6.64
C ARG A 131 -12.40 -17.73 -7.21
N LYS A 132 -12.01 -18.97 -6.96
CA LYS A 132 -12.71 -20.14 -7.54
C LYS A 132 -14.20 -20.20 -7.20
N ASN A 133 -14.56 -19.65 -6.04
CA ASN A 133 -15.91 -19.77 -5.48
C ASN A 133 -16.61 -18.39 -5.33
N THR A 134 -16.01 -17.33 -5.84
CA THR A 134 -16.51 -15.94 -5.65
C THR A 134 -16.91 -15.33 -6.97
N PRO A 135 -18.12 -14.77 -7.11
CA PRO A 135 -18.55 -14.04 -8.30
C PRO A 135 -17.63 -12.84 -8.60
N ASP A 136 -17.43 -12.54 -9.89
CA ASP A 136 -16.51 -11.48 -10.34
C ASP A 136 -16.88 -10.08 -9.80
N ASP A 137 -18.17 -9.80 -9.63
CA ASP A 137 -18.64 -8.53 -9.06
C ASP A 137 -18.36 -8.39 -7.56
N ILE A 138 -18.26 -9.51 -6.83
CA ILE A 138 -17.78 -9.53 -5.43
C ILE A 138 -16.25 -9.34 -5.39
N LEU A 139 -15.51 -9.95 -6.31
CA LEU A 139 -14.07 -9.74 -6.45
C LEU A 139 -13.74 -8.28 -6.74
N LEU A 140 -14.47 -7.65 -7.66
CA LEU A 140 -14.34 -6.23 -7.94
C LEU A 140 -14.73 -5.36 -6.74
N ALA A 141 -15.81 -5.71 -6.03
CA ALA A 141 -16.20 -5.00 -4.80
C ALA A 141 -15.14 -5.12 -3.69
N ALA A 142 -14.45 -6.27 -3.59
CA ALA A 142 -13.34 -6.46 -2.66
C ALA A 142 -12.12 -5.59 -3.05
N THR A 143 -11.83 -5.49 -4.35
CA THR A 143 -10.80 -4.56 -4.87
C THR A 143 -11.14 -3.12 -4.53
N VAL A 144 -12.37 -2.66 -4.76
CA VAL A 144 -12.81 -1.31 -4.35
C VAL A 144 -12.58 -1.07 -2.85
N GLY A 145 -12.88 -2.08 -2.02
CA GLY A 145 -12.64 -2.00 -0.59
C GLY A 145 -11.15 -1.90 -0.22
N ALA A 146 -10.31 -2.67 -0.88
CA ALA A 146 -8.86 -2.65 -0.66
C ALA A 146 -8.25 -1.32 -1.13
N GLU A 147 -8.60 -0.84 -2.32
CA GLU A 147 -8.20 0.47 -2.86
C GLU A 147 -8.59 1.63 -1.93
N HIS A 148 -9.75 1.54 -1.30
CA HIS A 148 -10.14 2.56 -0.31
C HIS A 148 -9.25 2.52 0.94
N ILE A 149 -8.87 1.33 1.42
CA ILE A 149 -7.97 1.17 2.56
C ILE A 149 -6.57 1.69 2.20
N THR A 150 -6.03 1.33 1.02
CA THR A 150 -4.70 1.80 0.60
C THR A 150 -4.66 3.31 0.41
N ALA A 151 -5.70 3.90 -0.21
CA ALA A 151 -5.81 5.35 -0.35
C ALA A 151 -5.87 6.10 1.00
N ILE A 152 -6.57 5.57 2.02
CA ILE A 152 -6.59 6.14 3.37
C ILE A 152 -5.21 6.04 4.03
N MET A 153 -4.55 4.89 3.90
CA MET A 153 -3.19 4.70 4.42
C MET A 153 -2.19 5.61 3.70
N ALA A 154 -2.31 5.76 2.38
CA ALA A 154 -1.51 6.67 1.58
C ALA A 154 -1.68 8.13 2.05
N HIS A 155 -2.92 8.57 2.25
CA HIS A 155 -3.20 9.91 2.80
C HIS A 155 -2.55 10.11 4.16
N TYR A 156 -2.63 9.11 5.06
CA TYR A 156 -1.98 9.17 6.36
C TYR A 156 -0.45 9.33 6.23
N LEU A 157 0.20 8.54 5.40
CA LEU A 157 1.65 8.61 5.17
C LEU A 157 2.08 9.96 4.58
N LEU A 158 1.31 10.49 3.61
CA LEU A 158 1.61 11.76 2.95
C LEU A 158 1.34 13.00 3.83
N THR A 159 0.61 12.86 4.94
CA THR A 159 0.25 13.96 5.84
C THR A 159 0.91 13.87 7.22
N HIS A 160 1.72 12.85 7.47
CA HIS A 160 2.39 12.63 8.76
C HIS A 160 3.89 12.37 8.55
N ASP A 161 4.65 13.45 8.34
CA ASP A 161 6.10 13.41 8.10
C ASP A 161 6.86 12.65 9.21
N ASP A 162 6.40 12.73 10.45
CA ASP A 162 6.96 12.02 11.60
C ASP A 162 6.87 10.50 11.48
N VAL A 163 5.87 9.99 10.76
CA VAL A 163 5.71 8.54 10.50
C VAL A 163 6.76 8.02 9.53
N VAL A 164 7.04 8.78 8.48
CA VAL A 164 7.99 8.36 7.44
C VAL A 164 9.44 8.71 7.76
N ALA A 165 9.67 9.63 8.71
CA ALA A 165 11.02 10.05 9.11
C ALA A 165 11.86 8.91 9.73
N GLY A 166 11.22 7.93 10.39
CA GLY A 166 11.88 6.76 10.97
C GLY A 166 12.25 5.66 9.99
N LEU A 167 11.86 5.79 8.70
CA LEU A 167 12.13 4.80 7.66
C LEU A 167 13.50 5.05 7.01
N PRO A 168 14.23 3.98 6.60
CA PRO A 168 15.38 4.10 5.71
C PRO A 168 15.02 4.79 4.40
N ASP A 169 15.97 5.47 3.77
CA ASP A 169 15.71 6.26 2.56
C ASP A 169 15.02 5.46 1.45
N ALA A 170 15.53 4.28 1.10
CA ALA A 170 14.94 3.45 0.04
C ALA A 170 13.52 2.98 0.38
N VAL A 171 13.23 2.67 1.64
CA VAL A 171 11.87 2.28 2.09
C VAL A 171 10.95 3.48 2.08
N ARG A 172 11.43 4.64 2.54
CA ARG A 172 10.66 5.89 2.53
C ARG A 172 10.30 6.31 1.11
N GLU A 173 11.26 6.25 0.19
CA GLU A 173 11.04 6.57 -1.23
C GLU A 173 10.03 5.62 -1.87
N LEU A 174 10.16 4.29 -1.65
CA LEU A 174 9.19 3.32 -2.13
C LEU A 174 7.77 3.63 -1.64
N ILE A 175 7.61 3.83 -0.32
CA ILE A 175 6.29 4.04 0.29
C ILE A 175 5.67 5.36 -0.13
N LEU A 176 6.45 6.45 -0.22
CA LEU A 176 5.93 7.74 -0.65
C LEU A 176 5.57 7.77 -2.13
N TRP A 177 6.36 7.12 -3.00
CA TRP A 177 6.01 6.94 -4.40
C TRP A 177 4.71 6.15 -4.55
N HIS A 178 4.60 5.00 -3.89
CA HIS A 178 3.41 4.17 -3.88
C HIS A 178 2.19 4.98 -3.37
N ALA A 179 2.32 5.66 -2.24
CA ALA A 179 1.24 6.47 -1.67
C ALA A 179 0.74 7.59 -2.60
N VAL A 180 1.62 8.22 -3.38
CA VAL A 180 1.20 9.22 -4.38
C VAL A 180 0.36 8.57 -5.47
N GLU A 181 0.78 7.42 -6.01
CA GLU A 181 0.07 6.73 -7.07
C GLU A 181 -1.26 6.15 -6.56
N GLU A 182 -1.36 5.67 -5.31
CA GLU A 182 -2.62 5.29 -4.66
C GLU A 182 -3.66 6.43 -4.61
N ILE A 183 -3.22 7.66 -4.38
CA ILE A 183 -4.14 8.82 -4.43
C ILE A 183 -4.58 9.15 -5.86
N GLU A 184 -3.72 8.92 -6.85
CA GLU A 184 -4.03 9.19 -8.26
C GLU A 184 -5.12 8.25 -8.78
N HIS A 185 -5.07 6.96 -8.45
CA HIS A 185 -5.98 5.96 -9.03
C HIS A 185 -7.11 5.47 -8.11
N LYS A 186 -7.25 6.01 -6.91
CA LYS A 186 -8.24 5.61 -5.89
C LYS A 186 -9.70 5.54 -6.37
N ALA A 187 -10.05 6.21 -7.48
CA ALA A 187 -11.40 6.21 -8.03
C ALA A 187 -11.64 5.15 -9.10
N VAL A 188 -10.59 4.56 -9.68
CA VAL A 188 -10.72 3.68 -10.85
C VAL A 188 -11.58 2.47 -10.57
N ALA A 189 -11.29 1.73 -9.51
CA ALA A 189 -12.02 0.51 -9.17
C ALA A 189 -13.51 0.78 -8.86
N ILE A 190 -13.82 1.87 -8.14
CA ILE A 190 -15.22 2.25 -7.85
C ILE A 190 -15.97 2.71 -9.09
N ASP A 191 -15.32 3.44 -10.01
CA ASP A 191 -15.94 3.89 -11.25
C ASP A 191 -16.26 2.71 -12.17
N VAL A 192 -15.39 1.70 -12.23
CA VAL A 192 -15.67 0.43 -12.93
C VAL A 192 -16.82 -0.29 -12.24
N TYR A 193 -16.82 -0.41 -10.92
CA TYR A 193 -17.89 -1.07 -10.16
C TYR A 193 -19.24 -0.40 -10.39
N ASP A 194 -19.30 0.92 -10.39
CA ASP A 194 -20.53 1.68 -10.65
C ASP A 194 -21.07 1.46 -12.07
N LYS A 195 -20.19 1.33 -13.05
CA LYS A 195 -20.57 1.07 -14.44
C LYS A 195 -21.15 -0.35 -14.63
N VAL A 196 -20.60 -1.35 -13.92
CA VAL A 196 -20.94 -2.77 -14.20
C VAL A 196 -21.91 -3.40 -13.20
N SER A 197 -22.00 -2.89 -11.97
CA SER A 197 -22.85 -3.42 -10.90
C SER A 197 -23.69 -2.32 -10.21
N GLY A 198 -23.03 -1.32 -9.64
CA GLY A 198 -23.66 -0.22 -8.92
C GLY A 198 -24.39 -0.60 -7.61
N ASP A 199 -24.33 -1.86 -7.18
CA ASP A 199 -25.00 -2.37 -5.97
C ASP A 199 -24.27 -1.89 -4.70
N ARG A 200 -24.77 -0.80 -4.13
CA ARG A 200 -24.18 -0.16 -2.94
C ARG A 200 -24.28 -1.01 -1.67
N ASP A 201 -25.29 -1.85 -1.52
CA ASP A 201 -25.43 -2.71 -0.35
C ASP A 201 -24.45 -3.87 -0.40
N LYS A 202 -24.25 -4.45 -1.57
CA LYS A 202 -23.21 -5.45 -1.83
C LYS A 202 -21.83 -4.85 -1.55
N LEU A 203 -21.53 -3.67 -2.10
CA LEU A 203 -20.27 -2.97 -1.90
C LEU A 203 -19.97 -2.73 -0.41
N ARG A 204 -20.93 -2.20 0.35
CA ARG A 204 -20.76 -1.95 1.80
C ARG A 204 -20.47 -3.23 2.59
N LYS A 205 -21.21 -4.31 2.32
CA LYS A 205 -21.01 -5.60 2.98
C LYS A 205 -19.61 -6.16 2.67
N THR A 206 -19.23 -6.13 1.41
CA THR A 206 -17.92 -6.60 0.96
C THR A 206 -16.80 -5.76 1.56
N PHE A 207 -16.96 -4.43 1.62
CA PHE A 207 -15.98 -3.53 2.26
C PHE A 207 -15.73 -3.88 3.73
N VAL A 208 -16.80 -4.13 4.51
CA VAL A 208 -16.65 -4.52 5.93
C VAL A 208 -15.88 -5.85 6.04
N VAL A 209 -16.25 -6.85 5.23
CA VAL A 209 -15.56 -8.15 5.22
C VAL A 209 -14.09 -7.97 4.81
N GLN A 210 -13.83 -7.21 3.74
CA GLN A 210 -12.49 -6.94 3.25
C GLN A 210 -11.61 -6.25 4.29
N THR A 211 -12.16 -5.26 5.01
CA THR A 211 -11.44 -4.54 6.09
C THR A 211 -11.04 -5.50 7.22
N ILE A 212 -11.96 -6.38 7.64
CA ILE A 212 -11.68 -7.38 8.68
C ILE A 212 -10.62 -8.37 8.19
N MET A 213 -10.79 -8.92 6.98
CA MET A 213 -9.87 -9.90 6.41
C MET A 213 -8.46 -9.32 6.24
N PHE A 214 -8.35 -8.10 5.72
CA PHE A 214 -7.07 -7.39 5.60
C PHE A 214 -6.40 -7.21 6.96
N SER A 215 -7.13 -6.70 7.96
CA SER A 215 -6.59 -6.49 9.31
C SER A 215 -6.11 -7.78 9.96
N VAL A 216 -6.88 -8.87 9.82
CA VAL A 216 -6.52 -10.20 10.33
C VAL A 216 -5.29 -10.75 9.61
N THR A 217 -5.22 -10.61 8.29
CA THR A 217 -4.09 -11.08 7.47
C THR A 217 -2.81 -10.33 7.84
N VAL A 218 -2.84 -9.00 7.93
CA VAL A 218 -1.68 -8.20 8.35
C VAL A 218 -1.25 -8.58 9.76
N GLY A 219 -2.17 -8.71 10.71
CA GLY A 219 -1.86 -9.15 12.08
C GLY A 219 -1.25 -10.55 12.15
N ARG A 220 -1.76 -11.50 11.36
CA ARG A 220 -1.23 -12.86 11.24
C ARG A 220 0.19 -12.86 10.67
N TYR A 221 0.44 -12.07 9.62
CA TYR A 221 1.75 -11.97 9.00
C TYR A 221 2.75 -11.23 9.89
N MET A 222 2.34 -10.16 10.55
CA MET A 222 3.17 -9.48 11.56
C MET A 222 3.63 -10.46 12.65
N ASN A 223 2.72 -11.29 13.19
CA ASN A 223 3.07 -12.32 14.17
C ASN A 223 4.02 -13.38 13.58
N ARG A 224 3.79 -13.84 12.33
CA ARG A 224 4.67 -14.78 11.63
C ARG A 224 6.08 -14.19 11.45
N MET A 225 6.17 -12.92 11.06
CA MET A 225 7.42 -12.19 10.90
C MET A 225 8.20 -12.08 12.21
N LEU A 226 7.53 -11.67 13.31
CA LEU A 226 8.15 -11.61 14.63
C LEU A 226 8.68 -12.99 15.08
N LYS A 227 7.87 -14.05 14.94
CA LYS A 227 8.30 -15.42 15.27
C LYS A 227 9.51 -15.86 14.43
N LYS A 228 9.55 -15.52 13.16
CA LYS A 228 10.66 -15.88 12.27
C LYS A 228 11.98 -15.24 12.67
N THR A 229 11.92 -14.04 13.26
CA THR A 229 13.13 -13.36 13.73
C THR A 229 13.73 -13.97 15.00
N GLU A 230 12.99 -14.84 15.72
CA GLU A 230 13.37 -15.39 17.04
C GLU A 230 13.69 -14.29 18.07
N TYR A 231 13.17 -13.07 17.85
CA TYR A 231 13.34 -11.93 18.74
C TYR A 231 12.04 -11.65 19.49
N GLU A 232 12.15 -11.46 20.79
CA GLU A 232 11.03 -11.07 21.64
C GLU A 232 11.03 -9.54 21.82
N PRO A 233 10.03 -8.83 21.25
CA PRO A 233 9.96 -7.39 21.38
C PRO A 233 9.84 -6.94 22.83
N THR A 234 10.58 -5.91 23.18
CA THR A 234 10.57 -5.30 24.50
C THR A 234 9.25 -4.56 24.79
N PRO A 235 8.89 -4.31 26.07
CA PRO A 235 7.74 -3.47 26.40
C PRO A 235 7.81 -2.05 25.80
N ARG A 236 9.01 -1.51 25.57
CA ARG A 236 9.23 -0.20 24.94
C ARG A 236 8.83 -0.23 23.47
N GLU A 237 9.16 -1.29 22.74
CA GLU A 237 8.81 -1.47 21.34
C GLU A 237 7.29 -1.63 21.18
N TRP A 238 6.64 -2.41 22.04
CA TRP A 238 5.18 -2.51 22.09
C TRP A 238 4.52 -1.18 22.39
N LEU A 239 5.05 -0.38 23.31
CA LEU A 239 4.54 0.96 23.61
C LEU A 239 4.72 1.90 22.40
N GLY A 240 5.85 1.83 21.71
CA GLY A 240 6.09 2.57 20.46
C GLY A 240 5.05 2.21 19.38
N ALA A 241 4.83 0.93 19.15
CA ALA A 241 3.82 0.43 18.23
C ALA A 241 2.39 0.86 18.65
N ALA A 242 2.05 0.76 19.94
CA ALA A 242 0.75 1.23 20.44
C ALA A 242 0.54 2.73 20.18
N ARG A 243 1.57 3.58 20.36
CA ARG A 243 1.50 5.01 20.02
C ARG A 243 1.29 5.23 18.53
N PHE A 244 1.98 4.46 17.67
CA PHE A 244 1.80 4.51 16.23
C PHE A 244 0.37 4.14 15.82
N PHE A 245 -0.23 3.09 16.39
CA PHE A 245 -1.57 2.65 16.01
C PHE A 245 -2.69 3.48 16.62
N VAL A 246 -2.64 3.73 17.95
CA VAL A 246 -3.76 4.29 18.70
C VAL A 246 -3.45 5.61 19.43
N GLY A 247 -2.24 6.15 19.26
CA GLY A 247 -1.88 7.47 19.79
C GLY A 247 -2.75 8.59 19.19
N PRO A 248 -2.74 9.81 19.75
CA PRO A 248 -3.60 10.92 19.28
C PRO A 248 -3.44 11.28 17.80
N ARG A 249 -2.26 11.04 17.24
CA ARG A 249 -1.91 11.20 15.81
C ARG A 249 -1.62 9.85 15.15
N GLY A 250 -2.03 8.75 15.79
CA GLY A 250 -1.80 7.39 15.31
C GLY A 250 -2.67 7.04 14.11
N LEU A 251 -2.34 5.92 13.48
CA LEU A 251 -2.98 5.44 12.27
C LEU A 251 -4.51 5.33 12.43
N ILE A 252 -4.99 4.64 13.47
CA ILE A 252 -6.43 4.37 13.66
C ILE A 252 -7.23 5.66 13.90
N PRO A 253 -6.85 6.56 14.84
CA PRO A 253 -7.59 7.82 15.01
C PRO A 253 -7.53 8.76 13.80
N SER A 254 -6.45 8.70 13.00
CA SER A 254 -6.32 9.51 11.79
C SER A 254 -7.24 9.00 10.68
N ILE A 255 -7.33 7.68 10.50
CA ILE A 255 -8.27 7.04 9.58
C ILE A 255 -9.73 7.31 9.97
N ALA A 256 -10.06 7.25 11.26
CA ALA A 256 -11.44 7.48 11.73
C ALA A 256 -11.95 8.91 11.53
N LYS A 257 -11.06 9.86 11.20
CA LYS A 257 -11.39 11.28 10.96
C LYS A 257 -11.42 11.64 9.47
N SER A 258 -10.87 10.80 8.59
CA SER A 258 -10.84 10.97 7.14
C SER A 258 -12.13 10.43 6.49
#